data_71fb003bed62c867e0b869b00c71f1e6
#
_entry.id   71fb003bed62c867e0b869b00c71f1e6
#
_cell.length_a   1.000
_cell.length_b   1.000
_cell.length_c   1.000
_cell.angle_alpha   90.00
_cell.angle_beta   90.00
_cell.angle_gamma   90.00
#
_symmetry.space_group_name_H-M   'P 1'
#
loop_
_entity.id
_entity.type
_entity.pdbx_description
1 polymer ?
#
loop_
_entity_poly.entity_id
_entity_poly.type
_entity_poly.pdbx_seq_one_letter_code
_entity_poly.pdbx_strand_id
1 'polypeptide(L)'
;MLIKKIKKSMSQINANNDYEKLTFIKNELDRLRKDVDKLDIRVNQYVNMNNILKDYLKNNNDLNFKETKYINNQISTILHNINDNDFSNYELIKNIESTVDRYYSNLRYYWRQSHIKDTSGTKSMLLILEKLYDDSTKILQIRSKINKLENRWPFTAEDLKLMQEGINEASLIIKELKVISNIQDFLQKASTGEASIIDLDDEILIWLKDNKFENKVKLSFI
;
A
#
# COMPACT_ATOMS: atom_id res chain seq x y z
N MET A 1 12.95 -9.83 -31.18
CA MET A 1 14.20 -9.48 -31.93
C MET A 1 15.43 -10.21 -31.40
N LEU A 2 15.63 -10.29 -30.08
CA LEU A 2 16.79 -10.91 -29.42
C LEU A 2 16.88 -12.42 -29.69
N ILE A 3 15.82 -13.18 -29.46
CA ILE A 3 15.77 -14.63 -29.68
C ILE A 3 16.01 -15.02 -31.12
N LYS A 4 15.50 -14.23 -32.09
CA LYS A 4 15.83 -14.47 -33.52
C LYS A 4 17.34 -14.33 -33.76
N LYS A 5 18.02 -13.38 -33.07
CA LYS A 5 19.48 -13.23 -33.16
C LYS A 5 20.21 -14.41 -32.51
N ILE A 6 19.75 -14.85 -31.33
CA ILE A 6 20.33 -16.03 -30.63
C ILE A 6 20.18 -17.27 -31.51
N LYS A 7 18.96 -17.59 -31.97
CA LYS A 7 18.72 -18.75 -32.86
C LYS A 7 19.56 -18.69 -34.14
N LYS A 8 19.68 -17.50 -34.77
CA LYS A 8 20.54 -17.32 -35.94
C LYS A 8 22.02 -17.54 -35.62
N SER A 9 22.50 -17.05 -34.48
CA SER A 9 23.88 -17.26 -34.05
C SER A 9 24.14 -18.72 -33.71
N MET A 10 23.22 -19.42 -33.04
CA MET A 10 23.33 -20.87 -32.77
C MET A 10 23.37 -21.71 -34.05
N SER A 11 22.53 -21.40 -35.05
CA SER A 11 22.51 -22.11 -36.33
C SER A 11 23.77 -21.87 -37.20
N GLN A 12 24.53 -20.81 -36.90
CA GLN A 12 25.75 -20.44 -37.63
C GLN A 12 27.02 -20.91 -36.91
N ILE A 13 26.93 -21.57 -35.75
CA ILE A 13 28.07 -22.16 -35.08
C ILE A 13 28.43 -23.47 -35.78
N ASN A 14 29.42 -23.43 -36.69
CA ASN A 14 30.04 -24.62 -37.18
C ASN A 14 31.02 -25.17 -36.13
N ALA A 15 31.27 -26.49 -36.13
CA ALA A 15 32.07 -27.24 -35.13
C ALA A 15 33.48 -26.72 -34.91
N ASN A 16 33.95 -25.73 -35.63
CA ASN A 16 35.27 -25.11 -35.49
C ASN A 16 35.16 -23.74 -34.80
N ASN A 17 35.12 -23.76 -33.47
CA ASN A 17 35.53 -22.71 -32.54
C ASN A 17 35.15 -21.26 -32.87
N ASP A 18 33.85 -20.95 -32.93
CA ASP A 18 33.39 -19.54 -32.93
C ASP A 18 33.20 -19.06 -31.47
N TYR A 19 34.33 -18.92 -30.75
CA TYR A 19 34.37 -18.55 -29.34
C TYR A 19 33.61 -17.22 -29.06
N GLU A 20 33.72 -16.26 -29.95
CA GLU A 20 33.00 -14.97 -29.84
C GLU A 20 31.48 -15.15 -29.90
N LYS A 21 31.00 -16.02 -30.80
CA LYS A 21 29.54 -16.30 -30.91
C LYS A 21 29.03 -17.06 -29.70
N LEU A 22 29.81 -18.00 -29.18
CA LEU A 22 29.48 -18.74 -27.95
C LEU A 22 29.43 -17.79 -26.77
N THR A 23 30.39 -16.87 -26.65
CA THR A 23 30.41 -15.85 -25.59
C THR A 23 29.21 -14.91 -25.72
N PHE A 24 28.87 -14.46 -26.91
CA PHE A 24 27.68 -13.65 -27.16
C PHE A 24 26.39 -14.38 -26.71
N ILE A 25 26.23 -15.65 -27.15
CA ILE A 25 25.05 -16.45 -26.77
C ILE A 25 24.97 -16.61 -25.26
N LYS A 26 26.07 -16.94 -24.59
CA LYS A 26 26.16 -17.07 -23.15
C LYS A 26 25.69 -15.75 -22.45
N ASN A 27 26.26 -14.63 -22.86
CA ASN A 27 25.92 -13.33 -22.27
C ASN A 27 24.45 -12.98 -22.45
N GLU A 28 23.84 -13.28 -23.60
CA GLU A 28 22.43 -13.03 -23.86
C GLU A 28 21.52 -13.98 -23.06
N LEU A 29 21.92 -15.23 -22.88
CA LEU A 29 21.22 -16.18 -21.99
C LEU A 29 21.29 -15.75 -20.53
N ASP A 30 22.46 -15.31 -20.05
CA ASP A 30 22.63 -14.80 -18.70
C ASP A 30 21.78 -13.54 -18.45
N ARG A 31 21.69 -12.67 -19.47
CA ARG A 31 20.79 -11.50 -19.42
C ARG A 31 19.32 -11.89 -19.35
N LEU A 32 18.90 -12.82 -20.21
CA LEU A 32 17.53 -13.33 -20.19
C LEU A 32 17.17 -13.96 -18.85
N ARG A 33 18.07 -14.77 -18.29
CA ARG A 33 17.87 -15.37 -16.96
C ARG A 33 17.67 -14.31 -15.89
N LYS A 34 18.51 -13.26 -15.86
CA LYS A 34 18.37 -12.14 -14.93
C LYS A 34 17.05 -11.39 -15.10
N ASP A 35 16.56 -11.22 -16.33
CA ASP A 35 15.30 -10.54 -16.58
C ASP A 35 14.10 -11.38 -16.10
N VAL A 36 14.17 -12.70 -16.26
CA VAL A 36 13.17 -13.64 -15.73
C VAL A 36 13.18 -13.67 -14.20
N ASP A 37 14.37 -13.72 -13.58
CA ASP A 37 14.50 -13.67 -12.11
C ASP A 37 13.89 -12.40 -11.54
N LYS A 38 14.12 -11.26 -12.19
CA LYS A 38 13.48 -9.99 -11.78
C LYS A 38 11.96 -10.01 -11.94
N LEU A 39 11.46 -10.60 -13.02
CA LEU A 39 10.04 -10.74 -13.24
C LEU A 39 9.41 -11.64 -12.17
N ASP A 40 10.03 -12.77 -11.84
CA ASP A 40 9.56 -13.68 -10.78
C ASP A 40 9.46 -12.97 -9.42
N ILE A 41 10.50 -12.21 -9.04
CA ILE A 41 10.48 -11.40 -7.81
C ILE A 41 9.30 -10.43 -7.80
N ARG A 42 9.06 -9.70 -8.89
CA ARG A 42 7.94 -8.73 -9.00
C ARG A 42 6.58 -9.40 -8.90
N VAL A 43 6.42 -10.55 -9.53
CA VAL A 43 5.17 -11.29 -9.48
C VAL A 43 4.92 -11.82 -8.08
N ASN A 44 5.93 -12.40 -7.45
CA ASN A 44 5.80 -12.86 -6.08
C ASN A 44 5.44 -11.71 -5.12
N GLN A 45 6.01 -10.54 -5.30
CA GLN A 45 5.61 -9.33 -4.57
C GLN A 45 4.16 -8.97 -4.81
N TYR A 46 3.70 -8.94 -6.06
CA TYR A 46 2.32 -8.66 -6.42
C TYR A 46 1.36 -9.68 -5.80
N VAL A 47 1.66 -10.97 -5.94
CA VAL A 47 0.85 -12.07 -5.39
C VAL A 47 0.74 -11.95 -3.87
N ASN A 48 1.85 -11.71 -3.20
CA ASN A 48 1.87 -11.54 -1.74
C ASN A 48 0.98 -10.37 -1.32
N MET A 49 1.14 -9.22 -1.97
CA MET A 49 0.32 -8.04 -1.68
C MET A 49 -1.16 -8.25 -1.98
N ASN A 50 -1.45 -8.88 -3.10
CA ASN A 50 -2.83 -9.20 -3.47
C ASN A 50 -3.47 -10.11 -2.40
N ASN A 51 -2.76 -11.10 -1.90
CA ASN A 51 -3.23 -11.99 -0.84
C ASN A 51 -3.45 -11.25 0.49
N ILE A 52 -2.56 -10.31 0.85
CA ILE A 52 -2.70 -9.48 2.06
C ILE A 52 -3.89 -8.54 1.95
N LEU A 53 -4.07 -7.91 0.79
CA LEU A 53 -5.06 -6.84 0.61
C LEU A 53 -6.43 -7.33 0.15
N LYS A 54 -6.54 -8.55 -0.37
CA LYS A 54 -7.78 -9.05 -0.97
C LYS A 54 -8.99 -8.97 -0.02
N ASP A 55 -8.80 -9.29 1.27
CA ASP A 55 -9.87 -9.25 2.27
C ASP A 55 -10.17 -7.83 2.72
N TYR A 56 -9.17 -6.97 2.73
CA TYR A 56 -9.31 -5.54 3.06
C TYR A 56 -10.00 -4.77 1.93
N LEU A 57 -9.67 -5.06 0.68
CA LEU A 57 -10.19 -4.39 -0.51
C LEU A 57 -11.35 -5.14 -1.19
N LYS A 58 -11.91 -6.17 -0.56
CA LYS A 58 -12.93 -7.06 -1.15
C LYS A 58 -14.17 -6.35 -1.71
N ASN A 59 -14.50 -5.19 -1.19
CA ASN A 59 -15.64 -4.39 -1.64
C ASN A 59 -15.30 -3.49 -2.84
N ASN A 60 -14.07 -3.54 -3.36
CA ASN A 60 -13.66 -2.75 -4.51
C ASN A 60 -13.81 -3.57 -5.80
N ASN A 61 -14.93 -3.35 -6.52
CA ASN A 61 -15.30 -4.11 -7.72
C ASN A 61 -14.32 -3.94 -8.90
N ASP A 62 -13.50 -2.88 -8.88
CA ASP A 62 -12.52 -2.61 -9.94
C ASP A 62 -11.25 -3.47 -9.80
N LEU A 63 -11.08 -4.19 -8.68
CA LEU A 63 -9.96 -5.08 -8.45
C LEU A 63 -10.32 -6.52 -8.84
N ASN A 64 -9.74 -6.99 -9.95
CA ASN A 64 -9.94 -8.37 -10.39
C ASN A 64 -8.92 -9.31 -9.73
N PHE A 65 -9.22 -9.77 -8.51
CA PHE A 65 -8.36 -10.72 -7.79
C PHE A 65 -8.21 -12.09 -8.46
N LYS A 66 -9.04 -12.43 -9.45
CA LYS A 66 -8.97 -13.71 -10.20
C LYS A 66 -7.78 -13.74 -11.16
N GLU A 67 -7.32 -12.59 -11.62
CA GLU A 67 -6.22 -12.48 -12.58
C GLU A 67 -4.86 -12.87 -11.99
N THR A 68 -4.71 -12.86 -10.67
CA THR A 68 -3.49 -13.34 -9.99
C THR A 68 -3.16 -14.79 -10.35
N LYS A 69 -4.19 -15.66 -10.44
CA LYS A 69 -4.01 -17.08 -10.83
C LYS A 69 -3.55 -17.20 -12.28
N TYR A 70 -4.09 -16.36 -13.17
CA TYR A 70 -3.68 -16.33 -14.56
C TYR A 70 -2.23 -15.92 -14.72
N ILE A 71 -1.80 -14.85 -14.05
CA ILE A 71 -0.41 -14.36 -14.06
C ILE A 71 0.54 -15.46 -13.55
N ASN A 72 0.23 -16.11 -12.43
CA ASN A 72 1.05 -17.19 -11.88
C ASN A 72 1.20 -18.35 -12.85
N ASN A 73 0.11 -18.76 -13.52
CA ASN A 73 0.17 -19.83 -14.51
C ASN A 73 1.06 -19.44 -15.70
N GLN A 74 0.95 -18.20 -16.18
CA GLN A 74 1.79 -17.69 -17.29
C GLN A 74 3.28 -17.71 -16.92
N ILE A 75 3.63 -17.30 -15.70
CA ILE A 75 5.02 -17.30 -15.24
C ILE A 75 5.54 -18.71 -15.07
N SER A 76 4.76 -19.61 -14.46
CA SER A 76 5.14 -21.01 -14.34
C SER A 76 5.42 -21.63 -15.71
N THR A 77 4.61 -21.30 -16.72
CA THR A 77 4.83 -21.75 -18.10
C THR A 77 6.11 -21.20 -18.69
N ILE A 78 6.42 -19.92 -18.48
CA ILE A 78 7.65 -19.30 -18.97
C ILE A 78 8.87 -19.90 -18.29
N LEU A 79 8.85 -20.08 -16.97
CA LEU A 79 9.95 -20.69 -16.23
C LEU A 79 10.21 -22.13 -16.69
N HIS A 80 9.14 -22.88 -16.94
CA HIS A 80 9.26 -24.25 -17.50
C HIS A 80 9.90 -24.24 -18.88
N ASN A 81 9.42 -23.40 -19.81
CA ASN A 81 9.94 -23.28 -21.16
C ASN A 81 11.43 -22.84 -21.19
N ILE A 82 11.84 -21.96 -20.27
CA ILE A 82 13.24 -21.54 -20.14
C ILE A 82 14.12 -22.70 -19.66
N ASN A 83 13.64 -23.49 -18.69
CA ASN A 83 14.36 -24.67 -18.22
C ASN A 83 14.52 -25.73 -19.32
N ASP A 84 13.54 -25.83 -20.22
CA ASP A 84 13.58 -26.74 -21.39
C ASP A 84 14.33 -26.12 -22.60
N ASN A 85 15.01 -24.96 -22.42
CA ASN A 85 15.67 -24.19 -23.47
C ASN A 85 14.75 -23.76 -24.62
N ASP A 86 13.44 -23.66 -24.37
CA ASP A 86 12.48 -23.10 -25.31
C ASP A 86 12.26 -21.60 -25.06
N PHE A 87 12.91 -20.79 -25.88
CA PHE A 87 12.85 -19.33 -25.84
C PHE A 87 11.81 -18.73 -26.82
N SER A 88 10.90 -19.54 -27.36
CA SER A 88 9.90 -19.08 -28.35
C SER A 88 8.97 -18.00 -27.79
N ASN A 89 8.78 -17.96 -26.47
CA ASN A 89 7.82 -17.12 -25.77
C ASN A 89 8.42 -15.85 -25.12
N TYR A 90 9.59 -15.39 -25.58
CA TYR A 90 10.23 -14.19 -24.96
C TYR A 90 9.35 -12.92 -25.04
N GLU A 91 8.54 -12.76 -26.07
CA GLU A 91 7.60 -11.62 -26.16
C GLU A 91 6.51 -11.69 -25.09
N LEU A 92 6.16 -12.89 -24.61
CA LEU A 92 5.26 -13.07 -23.47
C LEU A 92 5.84 -12.46 -22.17
N ILE A 93 7.16 -12.54 -21.96
CA ILE A 93 7.81 -11.96 -20.76
C ILE A 93 7.52 -10.46 -20.67
N LYS A 94 7.67 -9.72 -21.77
CA LYS A 94 7.37 -8.27 -21.80
C LYS A 94 5.89 -7.96 -21.57
N ASN A 95 5.02 -8.77 -22.13
CA ASN A 95 3.57 -8.61 -21.95
C ASN A 95 3.16 -8.88 -20.50
N ILE A 96 3.77 -9.88 -19.85
CA ILE A 96 3.52 -10.17 -18.44
C ILE A 96 4.09 -9.06 -17.56
N GLU A 97 5.30 -8.58 -17.83
CA GLU A 97 5.91 -7.47 -17.09
C GLU A 97 4.99 -6.24 -17.10
N SER A 98 4.52 -5.82 -18.28
CA SER A 98 3.61 -4.68 -18.39
C SER A 98 2.27 -4.91 -17.69
N THR A 99 1.77 -6.14 -17.74
CA THR A 99 0.51 -6.52 -17.08
C THR A 99 0.66 -6.51 -15.56
N VAL A 100 1.74 -7.09 -15.03
CA VAL A 100 2.05 -7.07 -13.59
C VAL A 100 2.23 -5.65 -13.09
N ASP A 101 2.97 -4.80 -13.81
CA ASP A 101 3.18 -3.40 -13.44
C ASP A 101 1.86 -2.62 -13.39
N ARG A 102 0.94 -2.86 -14.34
CA ARG A 102 -0.38 -2.26 -14.35
C ARG A 102 -1.21 -2.70 -13.15
N TYR A 103 -1.27 -3.99 -12.86
CA TYR A 103 -2.03 -4.50 -11.72
C TYR A 103 -1.45 -4.07 -10.39
N TYR A 104 -0.13 -4.05 -10.27
CA TYR A 104 0.57 -3.54 -9.10
C TYR A 104 0.24 -2.06 -8.85
N SER A 105 0.23 -1.25 -9.92
CA SER A 105 -0.11 0.18 -9.84
C SER A 105 -1.57 0.40 -9.43
N ASN A 106 -2.49 -0.40 -9.98
CA ASN A 106 -3.90 -0.35 -9.60
C ASN A 106 -4.09 -0.73 -8.13
N LEU A 107 -3.51 -1.84 -7.70
CA LEU A 107 -3.58 -2.29 -6.31
C LEU A 107 -3.04 -1.22 -5.35
N ARG A 108 -1.94 -0.56 -5.74
CA ARG A 108 -1.34 0.55 -5.01
C ARG A 108 -2.27 1.75 -4.89
N TYR A 109 -2.92 2.12 -5.98
CA TYR A 109 -3.88 3.21 -6.01
C TYR A 109 -5.04 2.92 -5.05
N TYR A 110 -5.69 1.76 -5.17
CA TYR A 110 -6.84 1.40 -4.35
C TYR A 110 -6.48 1.25 -2.86
N TRP A 111 -5.32 0.67 -2.55
CA TRP A 111 -4.80 0.65 -1.20
C TRP A 111 -4.72 2.07 -0.61
N ARG A 112 -4.07 2.98 -1.32
CA ARG A 112 -3.90 4.37 -0.86
C ARG A 112 -5.24 5.06 -0.64
N GLN A 113 -6.19 4.90 -1.55
CA GLN A 113 -7.53 5.49 -1.41
C GLN A 113 -8.28 4.92 -0.20
N SER A 114 -8.28 3.60 -0.02
CA SER A 114 -8.92 2.95 1.13
C SER A 114 -8.26 3.36 2.44
N HIS A 115 -6.93 3.36 2.50
CA HIS A 115 -6.18 3.78 3.69
C HIS A 115 -6.52 5.22 4.10
N ILE A 116 -6.53 6.16 3.15
CA ILE A 116 -6.91 7.55 3.41
C ILE A 116 -8.35 7.62 3.92
N LYS A 117 -9.30 6.97 3.23
CA LYS A 117 -10.71 6.95 3.59
C LYS A 117 -10.91 6.42 5.01
N ASP A 118 -10.26 5.32 5.37
CA ASP A 118 -10.48 4.63 6.64
C ASP A 118 -9.74 5.29 7.81
N THR A 119 -8.70 6.09 7.55
CA THR A 119 -7.84 6.64 8.61
C THR A 119 -7.90 8.16 8.76
N SER A 120 -8.35 8.93 7.76
CA SER A 120 -8.27 10.40 7.79
C SER A 120 -9.02 11.03 8.97
N GLY A 121 -10.27 10.65 9.20
CA GLY A 121 -11.06 11.16 10.31
C GLY A 121 -10.45 10.82 11.67
N THR A 122 -10.02 9.57 11.84
CA THR A 122 -9.36 9.10 13.05
C THR A 122 -8.05 9.84 13.31
N LYS A 123 -7.23 10.06 12.29
CA LYS A 123 -5.96 10.81 12.39
C LYS A 123 -6.19 12.26 12.78
N SER A 124 -7.16 12.93 12.16
CA SER A 124 -7.52 14.31 12.47
C SER A 124 -7.92 14.43 13.94
N MET A 125 -8.76 13.52 14.43
CA MET A 125 -9.19 13.51 15.82
C MET A 125 -8.03 13.23 16.77
N LEU A 126 -7.16 12.26 16.47
CA LEU A 126 -5.97 11.97 17.30
C LEU A 126 -5.01 13.18 17.39
N LEU A 127 -4.85 13.96 16.31
CA LEU A 127 -4.05 15.18 16.32
C LEU A 127 -4.64 16.26 17.25
N ILE A 128 -5.96 16.35 17.31
CA ILE A 128 -6.64 17.27 18.21
C ILE A 128 -6.48 16.79 19.66
N LEU A 129 -6.75 15.51 19.92
CA LEU A 129 -6.62 14.93 21.25
C LEU A 129 -5.21 15.01 21.80
N GLU A 130 -4.19 14.86 20.94
CA GLU A 130 -2.78 15.04 21.32
C GLU A 130 -2.50 16.43 21.94
N LYS A 131 -3.19 17.47 21.45
CA LYS A 131 -3.06 18.83 21.98
C LYS A 131 -3.86 19.08 23.27
N LEU A 132 -4.92 18.29 23.48
CA LEU A 132 -5.80 18.43 24.64
C LEU A 132 -5.27 17.71 25.88
N TYR A 133 -4.59 16.59 25.70
CA TYR A 133 -4.04 15.81 26.81
C TYR A 133 -2.67 16.34 27.25
N ASP A 134 -2.42 16.43 28.57
CA ASP A 134 -1.09 16.75 29.11
C ASP A 134 -0.11 15.60 28.89
N ASP A 135 -0.58 14.35 29.02
CA ASP A 135 0.17 13.16 28.63
C ASP A 135 -0.46 12.53 27.39
N SER A 136 0.12 12.83 26.25
CA SER A 136 -0.33 12.32 24.96
C SER A 136 0.35 11.01 24.52
N THR A 137 1.13 10.37 25.39
CA THR A 137 1.95 9.17 25.06
C THR A 137 1.10 8.07 24.43
N LYS A 138 -0.07 7.75 25.00
CA LYS A 138 -0.98 6.74 24.47
C LYS A 138 -1.50 7.13 23.07
N ILE A 139 -1.86 8.40 22.88
CA ILE A 139 -2.37 8.92 21.59
C ILE A 139 -1.30 8.85 20.51
N LEU A 140 -0.07 9.21 20.85
CA LEU A 140 1.09 9.11 19.95
C LEU A 140 1.37 7.65 19.53
N GLN A 141 1.27 6.70 20.47
CA GLN A 141 1.43 5.28 20.17
C GLN A 141 0.36 4.79 19.18
N ILE A 142 -0.92 5.13 19.42
CA ILE A 142 -2.02 4.77 18.53
C ILE A 142 -1.82 5.39 17.14
N ARG A 143 -1.49 6.68 17.09
CA ARG A 143 -1.22 7.38 15.82
C ARG A 143 -0.05 6.75 15.06
N SER A 144 1.00 6.33 15.77
CA SER A 144 2.13 5.62 15.17
C SER A 144 1.72 4.31 14.50
N LYS A 145 0.84 3.51 15.13
CA LYS A 145 0.30 2.27 14.54
C LYS A 145 -0.41 2.55 13.22
N ILE A 146 -1.26 3.59 13.17
CA ILE A 146 -2.03 3.97 11.99
C ILE A 146 -1.11 4.55 10.89
N ASN A 147 -0.19 5.44 11.25
CA ASN A 147 0.68 6.12 10.30
C ASN A 147 1.77 5.22 9.72
N LYS A 148 2.05 4.09 10.35
CA LYS A 148 3.05 3.13 9.88
C LYS A 148 2.85 2.74 8.41
N LEU A 149 1.61 2.68 7.95
CA LEU A 149 1.25 2.30 6.57
C LEU A 149 0.87 3.48 5.67
N GLU A 150 1.00 4.73 6.11
CA GLU A 150 0.59 5.92 5.36
C GLU A 150 1.29 6.06 4.01
N ASN A 151 2.60 5.84 3.99
CA ASN A 151 3.43 6.01 2.80
C ASN A 151 4.03 4.69 2.30
N ARG A 152 3.58 3.56 2.83
CA ARG A 152 4.09 2.25 2.48
C ARG A 152 2.98 1.21 2.39
N TRP A 153 3.33 0.09 1.81
CA TRP A 153 2.48 -1.08 1.75
C TRP A 153 2.50 -1.87 3.06
N PRO A 154 1.42 -2.60 3.37
CA PRO A 154 1.50 -3.68 4.32
C PRO A 154 2.33 -4.81 3.71
N PHE A 155 3.45 -5.16 4.33
CA PHE A 155 4.28 -6.28 3.90
C PHE A 155 3.77 -7.61 4.43
N THR A 156 3.02 -7.57 5.52
CA THR A 156 2.45 -8.73 6.20
C THR A 156 1.01 -8.46 6.63
N ALA A 157 0.25 -9.53 6.87
CA ALA A 157 -1.08 -9.43 7.48
C ALA A 157 -1.02 -8.76 8.87
N GLU A 158 0.09 -8.92 9.60
CA GLU A 158 0.31 -8.28 10.89
C GLU A 158 0.40 -6.74 10.78
N ASP A 159 0.96 -6.20 9.71
CA ASP A 159 0.95 -4.75 9.47
C ASP A 159 -0.48 -4.19 9.37
N LEU A 160 -1.38 -4.91 8.67
CA LEU A 160 -2.80 -4.53 8.59
C LEU A 160 -3.50 -4.66 9.94
N LYS A 161 -3.23 -5.73 10.67
CA LYS A 161 -3.79 -5.97 12.00
C LYS A 161 -3.41 -4.86 12.98
N LEU A 162 -2.13 -4.47 13.03
CA LEU A 162 -1.65 -3.36 13.86
C LEU A 162 -2.33 -2.03 13.51
N MET A 163 -2.52 -1.73 12.23
CA MET A 163 -3.27 -0.56 11.80
C MET A 163 -4.71 -0.60 12.28
N GLN A 164 -5.38 -1.75 12.12
CA GLN A 164 -6.77 -1.93 12.53
C GLN A 164 -6.93 -1.83 14.06
N GLU A 165 -5.99 -2.40 14.82
CA GLU A 165 -5.91 -2.24 16.28
C GLU A 165 -5.80 -0.75 16.66
N GLY A 166 -4.92 0.00 15.96
CA GLY A 166 -4.80 1.45 16.18
C GLY A 166 -6.10 2.21 15.92
N ILE A 167 -6.81 1.88 14.84
CA ILE A 167 -8.12 2.48 14.52
C ILE A 167 -9.15 2.14 15.62
N ASN A 168 -9.20 0.88 16.07
CA ASN A 168 -10.12 0.45 17.12
C ASN A 168 -9.81 1.12 18.46
N GLU A 169 -8.53 1.21 18.85
CA GLU A 169 -8.10 1.90 20.07
C GLU A 169 -8.48 3.40 20.03
N ALA A 170 -8.27 4.06 18.89
CA ALA A 170 -8.68 5.45 18.69
C ALA A 170 -10.20 5.60 18.82
N SER A 171 -10.97 4.70 18.21
CA SER A 171 -12.43 4.71 18.28
C SER A 171 -12.95 4.53 19.70
N LEU A 172 -12.28 3.70 20.51
CA LEU A 172 -12.62 3.53 21.92
C LEU A 172 -12.39 4.82 22.73
N ILE A 173 -11.25 5.50 22.54
CA ILE A 173 -10.97 6.78 23.21
C ILE A 173 -12.01 7.82 22.82
N ILE A 174 -12.32 7.97 21.53
CA ILE A 174 -13.32 8.93 21.02
C ILE A 174 -14.70 8.65 21.63
N LYS A 175 -15.05 7.36 21.76
CA LYS A 175 -16.31 6.93 22.39
C LYS A 175 -16.34 7.18 23.89
N GLU A 176 -15.24 6.86 24.60
CA GLU A 176 -15.12 7.12 26.05
C GLU A 176 -15.25 8.61 26.36
N LEU A 177 -14.68 9.46 25.52
CA LEU A 177 -14.79 10.92 25.61
C LEU A 177 -16.19 11.43 25.22
N LYS A 178 -17.08 10.58 24.73
CA LYS A 178 -18.42 10.97 24.24
C LYS A 178 -18.36 12.09 23.20
N VAL A 179 -17.39 12.02 22.30
CA VAL A 179 -17.28 12.99 21.21
C VAL A 179 -18.40 12.74 20.19
N ILE A 180 -19.41 13.61 20.23
CA ILE A 180 -20.51 13.62 19.25
C ILE A 180 -20.21 14.61 18.12
N SER A 181 -21.05 14.64 17.10
CA SER A 181 -20.79 15.38 15.86
C SER A 181 -20.52 16.88 16.09
N ASN A 182 -21.33 17.58 16.88
CA ASN A 182 -21.14 19.01 17.16
C ASN A 182 -19.83 19.27 17.92
N ILE A 183 -19.43 18.41 18.86
CA ILE A 183 -18.16 18.50 19.57
C ILE A 183 -17.00 18.27 18.58
N GLN A 184 -17.13 17.29 17.68
CA GLN A 184 -16.12 17.04 16.66
C GLN A 184 -15.92 18.25 15.74
N ASP A 185 -17.00 18.84 15.25
CA ASP A 185 -16.99 20.02 14.38
C ASP A 185 -16.36 21.23 15.09
N PHE A 186 -16.74 21.47 16.35
CA PHE A 186 -16.13 22.50 17.19
C PHE A 186 -14.61 22.29 17.35
N LEU A 187 -14.20 21.07 17.73
CA LEU A 187 -12.79 20.74 17.91
C LEU A 187 -11.98 20.92 16.62
N GLN A 188 -12.57 20.58 15.48
CA GLN A 188 -11.94 20.78 14.19
C GLN A 188 -11.72 22.25 13.88
N LYS A 189 -12.75 23.11 14.07
CA LYS A 189 -12.65 24.56 13.93
C LYS A 189 -11.62 25.15 14.91
N ALA A 190 -11.64 24.70 16.18
CA ALA A 190 -10.68 25.15 17.20
C ALA A 190 -9.24 24.79 16.82
N SER A 191 -9.03 23.62 16.21
CA SER A 191 -7.69 23.17 15.80
C SER A 191 -7.09 24.00 14.65
N THR A 192 -7.95 24.59 13.81
CA THR A 192 -7.57 25.50 12.69
C THR A 192 -7.59 26.98 13.07
N GLY A 193 -8.05 27.32 14.26
CA GLY A 193 -8.18 28.70 14.70
C GLY A 193 -9.45 29.41 14.18
N GLU A 194 -10.37 28.64 13.62
CA GLU A 194 -11.64 29.13 13.03
C GLU A 194 -12.81 29.12 14.04
N ALA A 195 -12.63 28.49 15.21
CA ALA A 195 -13.66 28.47 16.23
C ALA A 195 -13.88 29.85 16.86
N SER A 196 -15.13 30.21 16.99
CA SER A 196 -15.58 31.46 17.60
C SER A 196 -16.47 31.19 18.82
N ILE A 197 -16.85 32.25 19.55
CA ILE A 197 -17.72 32.12 20.72
C ILE A 197 -19.12 31.60 20.34
N ILE A 198 -19.55 31.82 19.10
CA ILE A 198 -20.84 31.37 18.57
C ILE A 198 -20.88 29.85 18.40
N ASP A 199 -19.72 29.22 18.23
CA ASP A 199 -19.58 27.77 18.09
C ASP A 199 -19.64 27.04 19.45
N LEU A 200 -19.67 27.79 20.57
CA LEU A 200 -19.79 27.23 21.93
C LEU A 200 -21.25 27.15 22.34
N ASP A 201 -21.80 25.96 22.36
CA ASP A 201 -23.08 25.69 23.02
C ASP A 201 -22.88 25.08 24.43
N ASP A 202 -23.98 24.92 25.15
CA ASP A 202 -23.96 24.37 26.51
C ASP A 202 -23.41 22.94 26.53
N GLU A 203 -23.66 22.15 25.49
CA GLU A 203 -23.20 20.76 25.39
C GLU A 203 -21.68 20.69 25.24
N ILE A 204 -21.09 21.55 24.43
CA ILE A 204 -19.64 21.68 24.24
C ILE A 204 -18.99 22.17 25.53
N LEU A 205 -19.59 23.17 26.21
CA LEU A 205 -19.06 23.67 27.47
C LEU A 205 -19.08 22.62 28.58
N ILE A 206 -20.15 21.85 28.69
CA ILE A 206 -20.25 20.72 29.63
C ILE A 206 -19.19 19.68 29.30
N TRP A 207 -19.07 19.31 28.01
CA TRP A 207 -18.09 18.33 27.56
C TRP A 207 -16.64 18.75 27.87
N LEU A 208 -16.31 20.01 27.63
CA LEU A 208 -14.97 20.56 27.94
C LEU A 208 -14.67 20.46 29.44
N LYS A 209 -15.63 20.79 30.30
CA LYS A 209 -15.50 20.71 31.76
C LYS A 209 -15.37 19.27 32.24
N ASP A 210 -16.24 18.38 31.77
CA ASP A 210 -16.24 16.95 32.17
C ASP A 210 -14.92 16.27 31.83
N ASN A 211 -14.29 16.67 30.73
CA ASN A 211 -13.01 16.14 30.29
C ASN A 211 -11.79 16.99 30.75
N LYS A 212 -12.01 18.10 31.50
CA LYS A 212 -10.97 19.01 31.98
C LYS A 212 -10.17 19.68 30.88
N PHE A 213 -10.82 19.98 29.74
CA PHE A 213 -10.18 20.59 28.55
C PHE A 213 -10.48 22.10 28.45
N GLU A 214 -11.22 22.71 29.37
CA GLU A 214 -11.61 24.13 29.32
C GLU A 214 -10.43 25.10 29.20
N ASN A 215 -9.28 24.74 29.77
CA ASN A 215 -8.06 25.56 29.73
C ASN A 215 -7.17 25.25 28.52
N LYS A 216 -7.52 24.26 27.69
CA LYS A 216 -6.74 23.82 26.53
C LYS A 216 -7.23 24.42 25.23
N VAL A 217 -8.49 24.86 25.20
CA VAL A 217 -9.10 25.47 24.00
C VAL A 217 -9.01 26.99 24.14
N LYS A 218 -8.40 27.63 23.16
CA LYS A 218 -8.30 29.09 23.06
C LYS A 218 -9.18 29.55 21.89
N LEU A 219 -10.06 30.50 22.16
CA LEU A 219 -10.87 31.16 21.13
C LEU A 219 -10.19 32.47 20.74
N SER A 220 -10.16 32.75 19.45
CA SER A 220 -9.73 34.05 18.93
C SER A 220 -10.94 34.97 18.80
N PHE A 221 -10.82 36.20 19.31
CA PHE A 221 -11.74 37.26 18.96
C PHE A 221 -11.24 37.86 17.64
N ILE A 222 -12.06 37.79 16.60
CA ILE A 222 -11.82 38.45 15.33
C ILE A 222 -12.48 39.84 15.39
#